data_53a382424896c5d0e7c392f1f157801b
#
_entry.id   53a382424896c5d0e7c392f1f157801b
#
_cell.length_a   1.000
_cell.length_b   1.000
_cell.length_c   1.000
_cell.angle_alpha   90.00
_cell.angle_beta   90.00
_cell.angle_gamma   90.00
#
_symmetry.space_group_name_H-M   'P 1'
#
loop_
_entity.id
_entity.type
_entity.pdbx_description
1 polymer ?
#
loop_
_entity_poly.entity_id
_entity_poly.type
_entity_poly.pdbx_seq_one_letter_code
_entity_poly.pdbx_strand_id
1 'polypeptide(L)'
;MNRLHFYLHRNLLLYSISTNSWEQRKLGDVLISLQNNTLSRADLSFEQGIAKNVHYGDILVKFGEVIDVKTELLPMIVDEVIIAKYKSSFLQNGDVIVADTAEDETVGKCTEIAGLSDEIVISGLHTIPYRPLQKFASGYLGYYMNSAAFHNQLLPLMQGIKVTSISKTALQNTDILHPKSATEQAAIGKYFSRLDNLITLHQRKSQYYIRRIRKECLMI
;
A
#
# COMPACT_ATOMS: atom_id res chain seq x y z
N MET A 1 4.81 8.84 -12.20
CA MET A 1 3.42 8.32 -12.17
C MET A 1 2.82 8.77 -10.84
N ASN A 2 1.94 9.31 -10.71
CA ASN A 2 1.02 10.42 -10.78
C ASN A 2 0.61 10.92 -9.39
N ARG A 3 1.13 12.11 -8.99
CA ARG A 3 0.57 12.89 -7.87
C ARG A 3 -0.97 13.04 -7.95
N LEU A 4 -1.54 12.98 -9.16
CA LEU A 4 -2.99 13.10 -9.37
C LEU A 4 -3.78 11.89 -8.83
N HIS A 5 -3.22 10.69 -8.90
CA HIS A 5 -3.89 9.47 -8.44
C HIS A 5 -4.06 9.46 -6.91
N PHE A 6 -3.00 9.85 -6.21
CA PHE A 6 -3.00 9.97 -4.75
C PHE A 6 -3.99 11.06 -4.25
N TYR A 7 -4.17 12.16 -4.99
CA TYR A 7 -5.07 13.26 -4.60
C TYR A 7 -6.55 13.00 -4.91
N LEU A 8 -6.89 12.28 -5.98
CA LEU A 8 -8.28 12.00 -6.34
C LEU A 8 -8.99 11.09 -5.34
N HIS A 9 -8.28 10.10 -4.77
CA HIS A 9 -8.85 9.25 -3.72
C HIS A 9 -9.02 9.96 -2.37
N ARG A 10 -8.38 11.10 -2.17
CA ARG A 10 -8.37 11.81 -0.87
C ARG A 10 -9.72 12.43 -0.46
N ASN A 11 -10.62 12.74 -1.38
CA ASN A 11 -11.77 13.60 -1.10
C ASN A 11 -13.14 12.91 -1.11
N LEU A 12 -13.26 11.62 -1.45
CA LEU A 12 -14.55 10.98 -1.72
C LEU A 12 -15.21 10.23 -0.54
N LEU A 13 -14.53 10.10 0.60
CA LEU A 13 -15.02 9.27 1.72
C LEU A 13 -15.92 9.96 2.75
N LEU A 14 -16.36 11.19 2.51
CA LEU A 14 -16.98 12.00 3.58
C LEU A 14 -18.50 12.15 3.55
N TYR A 15 -19.27 11.47 2.68
CA TYR A 15 -20.72 11.65 2.67
C TYR A 15 -21.52 10.37 2.92
N SER A 16 -22.29 10.43 4.00
CA SER A 16 -23.31 9.47 4.43
C SER A 16 -22.83 8.34 5.36
N ILE A 17 -22.65 8.67 6.62
CA ILE A 17 -22.40 7.69 7.69
C ILE A 17 -23.56 7.73 8.67
N SER A 18 -24.32 6.65 8.74
CA SER A 18 -25.09 6.32 9.93
C SER A 18 -24.09 5.98 11.05
N THR A 19 -23.97 6.85 12.04
CA THR A 19 -22.93 6.82 13.10
C THR A 19 -22.90 5.53 13.93
N ASN A 20 -23.88 4.66 13.84
CA ASN A 20 -23.96 3.39 14.57
C ASN A 20 -23.36 2.17 13.85
N SER A 21 -23.00 2.30 12.56
CA SER A 21 -22.48 1.21 11.74
C SER A 21 -20.95 1.18 11.60
N TRP A 22 -20.27 2.25 12.03
CA TRP A 22 -18.82 2.39 11.98
C TRP A 22 -18.22 2.38 13.38
N GLU A 23 -17.01 1.88 13.48
CA GLU A 23 -16.23 1.78 14.71
C GLU A 23 -14.92 2.56 14.55
N GLN A 24 -14.59 3.37 15.57
CA GLN A 24 -13.30 4.05 15.68
C GLN A 24 -12.47 3.38 16.77
N ARG A 25 -11.25 3.00 16.44
CA ARG A 25 -10.27 2.37 17.33
C ARG A 25 -8.88 2.92 17.07
N LYS A 26 -7.97 2.75 18.02
CA LYS A 26 -6.54 2.97 17.72
C LYS A 26 -6.03 1.93 16.74
N LEU A 27 -5.15 2.34 15.80
CA LEU A 27 -4.58 1.43 14.83
C LEU A 27 -3.88 0.25 15.53
N GLY A 28 -3.14 0.52 16.60
CA GLY A 28 -2.45 -0.53 17.37
C GLY A 28 -3.36 -1.53 18.08
N ASP A 29 -4.67 -1.21 18.27
CA ASP A 29 -5.68 -2.13 18.82
C ASP A 29 -6.31 -3.02 17.75
N VAL A 30 -6.14 -2.67 16.48
CA VAL A 30 -6.75 -3.35 15.32
C VAL A 30 -5.74 -4.11 14.49
N LEU A 31 -4.51 -3.59 14.43
CA LEU A 31 -3.41 -4.12 13.62
C LEU A 31 -2.18 -4.40 14.49
N ILE A 32 -1.65 -5.61 14.42
CA ILE A 32 -0.37 -5.96 15.05
C ILE A 32 0.79 -5.70 14.08
N SER A 33 1.85 -5.05 14.55
CA SER A 33 3.05 -4.84 13.72
C SER A 33 3.90 -6.11 13.64
N LEU A 34 4.40 -6.40 12.44
CA LEU A 34 5.35 -7.46 12.16
C LEU A 34 6.78 -6.89 12.05
N GLN A 35 7.77 -7.77 11.86
CA GLN A 35 9.14 -7.36 11.56
C GLN A 35 9.32 -7.14 10.06
N ASN A 36 10.09 -6.13 9.70
CA ASN A 36 10.59 -5.89 8.35
C ASN A 36 12.09 -6.24 8.29
N ASN A 37 12.59 -6.55 7.09
CA ASN A 37 14.03 -6.71 6.89
C ASN A 37 14.70 -5.36 6.58
N THR A 38 16.03 -5.34 6.65
CA THR A 38 16.87 -4.16 6.44
C THR A 38 17.73 -4.25 5.17
N LEU A 39 17.37 -5.15 4.24
CA LEU A 39 18.11 -5.34 3.00
C LEU A 39 17.95 -4.11 2.11
N SER A 40 19.07 -3.62 1.60
CA SER A 40 19.09 -2.58 0.59
C SER A 40 18.66 -3.12 -0.79
N ARG A 41 18.39 -2.25 -1.73
CA ARG A 41 18.06 -2.64 -3.10
C ARG A 41 19.19 -3.48 -3.76
N ALA A 42 20.43 -3.23 -3.39
CA ALA A 42 21.60 -3.95 -3.92
C ALA A 42 21.69 -5.41 -3.41
N ASP A 43 21.04 -5.71 -2.29
CA ASP A 43 21.00 -7.06 -1.70
C ASP A 43 19.87 -7.93 -2.27
N LEU A 44 19.09 -7.41 -3.21
CA LEU A 44 17.93 -8.05 -3.80
C LEU A 44 18.16 -8.41 -5.27
N SER A 45 17.55 -9.49 -5.74
CA SER A 45 17.61 -9.97 -7.13
C SER A 45 16.23 -9.91 -7.79
N PHE A 46 16.19 -9.58 -9.10
CA PHE A 46 14.98 -9.73 -9.92
C PHE A 46 14.97 -11.00 -10.77
N GLU A 47 16.08 -11.75 -10.77
CA GLU A 47 16.24 -12.93 -11.62
C GLU A 47 15.94 -14.22 -10.86
N GLN A 48 16.38 -14.30 -9.60
CA GLN A 48 16.25 -15.50 -8.78
C GLN A 48 16.12 -15.16 -7.29
N GLY A 49 15.45 -15.99 -6.54
CA GLY A 49 15.32 -15.87 -5.09
C GLY A 49 14.26 -16.82 -4.54
N ILE A 50 14.21 -16.90 -3.22
CA ILE A 50 13.33 -17.80 -2.47
C ILE A 50 12.13 -17.02 -1.90
N ALA A 51 12.35 -15.79 -1.46
CA ALA A 51 11.31 -14.96 -0.89
C ALA A 51 11.21 -13.61 -1.62
N LYS A 52 9.99 -13.19 -1.92
CA LYS A 52 9.70 -11.86 -2.49
C LYS A 52 9.85 -10.79 -1.41
N ASN A 53 10.34 -9.61 -1.78
CA ASN A 53 10.55 -8.48 -0.89
C ASN A 53 9.73 -7.27 -1.31
N VAL A 54 9.00 -6.66 -0.35
CA VAL A 54 8.25 -5.42 -0.59
C VAL A 54 9.01 -4.24 -0.03
N HIS A 55 9.65 -3.47 -0.90
CA HIS A 55 10.52 -2.36 -0.53
C HIS A 55 9.74 -1.03 -0.49
N TYR A 56 10.06 -0.12 0.45
CA TYR A 56 9.36 1.17 0.61
C TYR A 56 9.30 2.00 -0.68
N GLY A 57 10.41 2.06 -1.42
CA GLY A 57 10.46 2.82 -2.66
C GLY A 57 9.50 2.32 -3.74
N ASP A 58 9.19 1.00 -3.77
CA ASP A 58 8.19 0.45 -4.68
C ASP A 58 6.77 0.83 -4.22
N ILE A 59 6.51 0.85 -2.90
CA ILE A 59 5.25 1.33 -2.33
C ILE A 59 5.01 2.79 -2.73
N LEU A 60 6.03 3.65 -2.61
CA LEU A 60 5.90 5.07 -2.89
C LEU A 60 5.62 5.36 -4.37
N VAL A 61 6.27 4.65 -5.30
CA VAL A 61 6.27 5.05 -6.74
C VAL A 61 5.59 4.05 -7.66
N LYS A 62 5.51 2.77 -7.31
CA LYS A 62 5.11 1.70 -8.22
C LYS A 62 3.77 1.07 -7.85
N PHE A 63 3.59 0.74 -6.55
CA PHE A 63 2.42 0.00 -6.12
C PHE A 63 1.22 0.90 -5.88
N GLY A 64 0.02 0.36 -6.16
CA GLY A 64 -1.25 0.92 -5.75
C GLY A 64 -1.59 0.54 -4.30
N GLU A 65 -2.84 0.76 -3.96
CA GLU A 65 -3.41 0.51 -2.64
C GLU A 65 -3.45 -0.99 -2.29
N VAL A 66 -3.48 -1.84 -3.31
CA VAL A 66 -3.44 -3.30 -3.20
C VAL A 66 -2.46 -3.85 -4.22
N ILE A 67 -1.58 -4.76 -3.81
CA ILE A 67 -0.72 -5.50 -4.74
C ILE A 67 -1.12 -6.97 -4.80
N ASP A 68 -1.25 -7.48 -6.02
CA ASP A 68 -1.32 -8.93 -6.27
C ASP A 68 0.10 -9.46 -6.43
N VAL A 69 0.59 -10.17 -5.42
CA VAL A 69 1.97 -10.67 -5.39
C VAL A 69 2.27 -11.72 -6.45
N LYS A 70 1.27 -12.29 -7.12
CA LYS A 70 1.45 -13.20 -8.26
C LYS A 70 1.78 -12.47 -9.55
N THR A 71 1.14 -11.32 -9.75
CA THR A 71 1.24 -10.58 -11.01
C THR A 71 2.26 -9.45 -10.92
N GLU A 72 2.56 -8.95 -9.71
CA GLU A 72 3.52 -7.88 -9.52
C GLU A 72 4.96 -8.40 -9.51
N LEU A 73 5.84 -7.72 -10.25
CA LEU A 73 7.27 -8.02 -10.26
C LEU A 73 7.91 -7.46 -8.99
N LEU A 74 8.19 -8.33 -8.03
CA LEU A 74 8.84 -8.02 -6.77
C LEU A 74 10.30 -8.50 -6.79
N PRO A 75 11.24 -7.72 -6.24
CA PRO A 75 12.60 -8.19 -6.03
C PRO A 75 12.61 -9.33 -5.00
N MET A 76 13.61 -10.20 -5.08
CA MET A 76 13.68 -11.43 -4.29
C MET A 76 14.90 -11.46 -3.39
N ILE A 77 14.78 -12.13 -2.25
CA ILE A 77 15.85 -12.48 -1.32
C ILE A 77 16.34 -13.88 -1.66
N VAL A 78 17.66 -14.03 -1.83
CA VAL A 78 18.30 -15.30 -2.17
C VAL A 78 18.76 -16.06 -0.93
N ASP A 79 19.17 -15.36 0.12
CA ASP A 79 19.79 -15.93 1.32
C ASP A 79 18.76 -16.55 2.26
N GLU A 80 18.78 -17.87 2.39
CA GLU A 80 17.91 -18.65 3.28
C GLU A 80 18.08 -18.31 4.76
N VAL A 81 19.29 -17.96 5.19
CA VAL A 81 19.59 -17.62 6.59
C VAL A 81 18.91 -16.30 6.95
N ILE A 82 18.91 -15.37 6.02
CA ILE A 82 18.18 -14.09 6.19
C ILE A 82 16.67 -14.35 6.25
N ILE A 83 16.14 -15.15 5.33
CA ILE A 83 14.71 -15.48 5.28
C ILE A 83 14.24 -16.13 6.57
N ALA A 84 15.02 -17.07 7.11
CA ALA A 84 14.69 -17.80 8.32
C ALA A 84 14.51 -16.90 9.55
N LYS A 85 15.22 -15.76 9.61
CA LYS A 85 15.08 -14.76 10.70
C LYS A 85 13.70 -14.13 10.76
N TYR A 86 13.01 -14.03 9.61
CA TYR A 86 11.71 -13.35 9.47
C TYR A 86 10.52 -14.31 9.36
N LYS A 87 10.70 -15.60 9.65
CA LYS A 87 9.66 -16.64 9.50
C LYS A 87 8.35 -16.29 10.22
N SER A 88 8.43 -15.69 11.40
CA SER A 88 7.24 -15.24 12.17
C SER A 88 6.55 -14.02 11.58
N SER A 89 7.19 -13.35 10.62
CA SER A 89 6.73 -12.12 10.00
C SER A 89 6.50 -12.26 8.49
N PHE A 90 6.42 -13.50 7.99
CA PHE A 90 5.99 -13.73 6.61
C PHE A 90 4.61 -13.15 6.40
N LEU A 91 4.47 -12.37 5.33
CA LEU A 91 3.23 -11.67 5.02
C LEU A 91 2.12 -12.64 4.60
N GLN A 92 0.89 -12.22 4.83
CA GLN A 92 -0.33 -12.94 4.48
C GLN A 92 -1.27 -12.04 3.68
N ASN A 93 -2.25 -12.62 2.99
CA ASN A 93 -3.31 -11.85 2.35
C ASN A 93 -4.04 -10.98 3.38
N GLY A 94 -4.20 -9.69 3.10
CA GLY A 94 -4.80 -8.70 3.99
C GLY A 94 -3.81 -7.99 4.92
N ASP A 95 -2.52 -8.40 4.98
CA ASP A 95 -1.50 -7.62 5.65
C ASP A 95 -1.29 -6.30 4.90
N VAL A 96 -1.02 -5.21 5.62
CA VAL A 96 -0.77 -3.88 5.07
C VAL A 96 0.66 -3.47 5.37
N ILE A 97 1.36 -2.97 4.36
CA ILE A 97 2.74 -2.50 4.49
C ILE A 97 2.75 -0.99 4.28
N VAL A 98 3.22 -0.27 5.29
CA VAL A 98 3.32 1.19 5.29
C VAL A 98 4.77 1.61 5.03
N ALA A 99 5.01 2.52 4.09
CA ALA A 99 6.30 3.17 3.91
C ALA A 99 6.52 4.19 5.05
N ASP A 100 7.53 3.97 5.87
CA ASP A 100 7.81 4.82 7.04
C ASP A 100 8.65 6.05 6.73
N THR A 101 9.20 6.13 5.52
CA THR A 101 10.13 7.17 5.09
C THR A 101 9.86 7.56 3.63
N ALA A 102 9.88 8.86 3.34
CA ALA A 102 9.84 9.43 1.98
C ALA A 102 10.54 10.80 1.94
N GLU A 103 10.73 11.36 0.74
CA GLU A 103 11.27 12.71 0.54
C GLU A 103 10.20 13.82 0.61
N ASP A 104 8.93 13.44 0.75
CA ASP A 104 7.78 14.35 0.79
C ASP A 104 6.67 13.82 1.72
N GLU A 105 5.48 14.43 1.64
CA GLU A 105 4.30 14.05 2.42
C GLU A 105 3.70 12.68 2.06
N THR A 106 4.30 11.91 1.15
CA THR A 106 3.86 10.55 0.80
C THR A 106 4.25 9.51 1.85
N VAL A 107 4.99 9.88 2.89
CA VAL A 107 5.21 9.05 4.08
C VAL A 107 3.87 8.53 4.60
N GLY A 108 3.82 7.28 4.97
CA GLY A 108 2.58 6.63 5.40
C GLY A 108 1.76 6.04 4.25
N LYS A 109 2.17 6.23 2.97
CA LYS A 109 1.58 5.47 1.87
C LYS A 109 1.74 3.98 2.13
N CYS A 110 0.69 3.22 1.86
CA CYS A 110 0.67 1.79 2.13
C CYS A 110 0.17 0.97 0.95
N THR A 111 0.36 -0.33 1.05
CA THR A 111 -0.21 -1.30 0.12
C THR A 111 -0.69 -2.53 0.89
N GLU A 112 -1.86 -3.07 0.52
CA GLU A 112 -2.41 -4.30 1.07
C GLU A 112 -1.95 -5.49 0.22
N ILE A 113 -1.58 -6.59 0.87
CA ILE A 113 -1.14 -7.82 0.21
C ILE A 113 -2.34 -8.64 -0.24
N ALA A 114 -2.34 -9.03 -1.51
CA ALA A 114 -3.32 -9.92 -2.11
C ALA A 114 -2.65 -10.95 -3.04
N GLY A 115 -3.41 -11.96 -3.45
CA GLY A 115 -2.98 -12.96 -4.42
C GLY A 115 -1.97 -13.99 -3.89
N LEU A 116 -1.60 -13.94 -2.61
CA LEU A 116 -0.61 -14.83 -2.02
C LEU A 116 -1.18 -16.24 -1.85
N SER A 117 -0.43 -17.25 -2.32
CA SER A 117 -0.73 -18.69 -2.12
C SER A 117 0.42 -19.37 -1.37
N ASP A 118 1.46 -19.78 -2.08
CA ASP A 118 2.59 -20.53 -1.53
C ASP A 118 3.88 -19.69 -1.47
N GLU A 119 3.86 -18.48 -2.01
CA GLU A 119 5.02 -17.60 -2.05
C GLU A 119 5.35 -17.08 -0.65
N ILE A 120 6.64 -17.02 -0.34
CA ILE A 120 7.13 -16.31 0.83
C ILE A 120 7.29 -14.83 0.46
N VAL A 121 6.65 -13.95 1.22
CA VAL A 121 6.77 -12.50 1.05
C VAL A 121 7.18 -11.87 2.38
N ILE A 122 8.18 -10.98 2.33
CA ILE A 122 8.73 -10.31 3.51
C ILE A 122 8.72 -8.80 3.27
N SER A 123 8.36 -8.04 4.29
CA SER A 123 8.42 -6.59 4.29
C SER A 123 9.87 -6.10 4.32
N GLY A 124 10.20 -5.13 3.49
CA GLY A 124 11.56 -4.66 3.25
C GLY A 124 11.99 -3.45 4.08
N LEU A 125 13.13 -2.90 3.71
CA LEU A 125 13.71 -1.71 4.33
C LEU A 125 12.71 -0.53 4.30
N HIS A 126 12.71 0.27 5.37
CA HIS A 126 11.88 1.45 5.55
C HIS A 126 10.38 1.18 5.36
N THR A 127 9.92 0.06 5.92
CA THR A 127 8.51 -0.30 5.95
C THR A 127 8.07 -0.72 7.34
N ILE A 128 6.80 -0.51 7.65
CA ILE A 128 6.15 -1.04 8.84
C ILE A 128 5.01 -1.95 8.39
N PRO A 129 5.21 -3.28 8.44
CA PRO A 129 4.15 -4.23 8.12
C PRO A 129 3.20 -4.41 9.29
N TYR A 130 1.91 -4.47 8.97
CA TYR A 130 0.83 -4.69 9.92
C TYR A 130 -0.04 -5.87 9.49
N ARG A 131 -0.42 -6.68 10.47
CA ARG A 131 -1.40 -7.75 10.32
C ARG A 131 -2.68 -7.41 11.06
N PRO A 132 -3.84 -7.48 10.42
CA PRO A 132 -5.12 -7.29 11.09
C PRO A 132 -5.37 -8.36 12.16
N LEU A 133 -5.80 -7.94 13.36
CA LEU A 133 -6.22 -8.83 14.44
C LEU A 133 -7.59 -9.48 14.17
N GLN A 134 -8.38 -8.86 13.30
CA GLN A 134 -9.65 -9.38 12.80
C GLN A 134 -9.66 -9.32 11.28
N LYS A 135 -10.45 -10.16 10.65
CA LYS A 135 -10.53 -10.19 9.17
C LYS A 135 -11.24 -8.95 8.65
N PHE A 136 -10.55 -8.21 7.78
CA PHE A 136 -11.13 -7.17 6.93
C PHE A 136 -11.44 -7.71 5.53
N ALA A 137 -12.35 -7.05 4.83
CA ALA A 137 -12.58 -7.35 3.42
C ALA A 137 -11.35 -6.91 2.60
N SER A 138 -10.94 -7.76 1.66
CA SER A 138 -9.77 -7.50 0.80
C SER A 138 -9.88 -6.16 0.08
N GLY A 139 -8.81 -5.40 0.10
CA GLY A 139 -8.66 -4.07 -0.48
C GLY A 139 -9.17 -2.94 0.42
N TYR A 140 -9.95 -3.23 1.48
CA TYR A 140 -10.51 -2.18 2.32
C TYR A 140 -9.41 -1.36 3.02
N LEU A 141 -8.49 -2.04 3.69
CA LEU A 141 -7.44 -1.36 4.47
C LEU A 141 -6.48 -0.59 3.57
N GLY A 142 -6.09 -1.16 2.44
CA GLY A 142 -5.21 -0.49 1.48
C GLY A 142 -5.81 0.83 0.99
N TYR A 143 -7.09 0.85 0.61
CA TYR A 143 -7.78 2.08 0.19
C TYR A 143 -8.02 3.04 1.35
N TYR A 144 -8.46 2.55 2.50
CA TYR A 144 -8.75 3.40 3.66
C TYR A 144 -7.50 4.11 4.18
N MET A 145 -6.40 3.37 4.38
CA MET A 145 -5.17 3.94 4.94
C MET A 145 -4.45 4.90 3.98
N ASN A 146 -4.71 4.80 2.67
CA ASN A 146 -4.26 5.80 1.69
C ASN A 146 -5.25 6.96 1.49
N SER A 147 -6.43 6.92 2.14
CA SER A 147 -7.40 8.01 2.04
C SER A 147 -6.95 9.26 2.81
N ALA A 148 -7.50 10.42 2.42
CA ALA A 148 -7.26 11.66 3.16
C ALA A 148 -7.75 11.57 4.62
N ALA A 149 -8.81 10.83 4.88
CA ALA A 149 -9.37 10.66 6.22
C ALA A 149 -8.36 10.02 7.19
N PHE A 150 -7.55 9.09 6.72
CA PHE A 150 -6.48 8.49 7.52
C PHE A 150 -5.17 9.27 7.40
N HIS A 151 -4.72 9.57 6.18
CA HIS A 151 -3.40 10.16 5.94
C HIS A 151 -3.21 11.54 6.58
N ASN A 152 -4.27 12.36 6.66
CA ASN A 152 -4.18 13.68 7.29
C ASN A 152 -3.83 13.62 8.79
N GLN A 153 -4.10 12.50 9.46
CA GLN A 153 -3.66 12.27 10.84
C GLN A 153 -2.15 12.09 10.94
N LEU A 154 -1.49 11.68 9.86
CA LEU A 154 -0.05 11.40 9.83
C LEU A 154 0.77 12.68 9.68
N LEU A 155 0.25 13.69 8.97
CA LEU A 155 0.98 14.92 8.66
C LEU A 155 1.63 15.58 9.89
N PRO A 156 0.93 15.80 11.03
CA PRO A 156 1.53 16.40 12.21
C PRO A 156 2.48 15.47 12.97
N LEU A 157 2.52 14.17 12.63
CA LEU A 157 3.35 13.16 13.27
C LEU A 157 4.65 12.90 12.51
N MET A 158 4.76 13.44 11.29
CA MET A 158 5.94 13.30 10.44
C MET A 158 7.11 14.12 10.99
N GLN A 159 8.31 13.57 10.90
CA GLN A 159 9.55 14.17 11.37
C GLN A 159 10.61 14.16 10.28
N GLY A 160 11.43 15.21 10.24
CA GLY A 160 12.49 15.37 9.26
C GLY A 160 12.28 16.58 8.35
N ILE A 161 13.37 17.05 7.69
CA ILE A 161 13.34 18.25 6.82
C ILE A 161 13.50 17.85 5.36
N LYS A 162 14.51 17.03 5.02
CA LYS A 162 14.78 16.57 3.66
C LYS A 162 14.20 15.18 3.41
N VAL A 163 14.34 14.33 4.41
CA VAL A 163 13.76 12.99 4.43
C VAL A 163 12.80 12.98 5.60
N THR A 164 11.56 12.71 5.32
CA THR A 164 10.47 12.68 6.29
C THR A 164 10.22 11.24 6.71
N SER A 165 9.99 11.00 7.98
CA SER A 165 9.69 9.68 8.51
C SER A 165 8.57 9.71 9.54
N ILE A 166 7.93 8.56 9.74
CA ILE A 166 6.92 8.36 10.78
C ILE A 166 7.28 7.11 11.60
N SER A 167 7.24 7.23 12.92
CA SER A 167 7.54 6.10 13.78
C SER A 167 6.37 5.12 13.89
N LYS A 168 6.69 3.84 14.15
CA LYS A 168 5.70 2.81 14.43
C LYS A 168 4.74 3.21 15.57
N THR A 169 5.29 3.77 16.65
CA THR A 169 4.48 4.22 17.79
C THR A 169 3.52 5.34 17.41
N ALA A 170 3.96 6.29 16.59
CA ALA A 170 3.09 7.36 16.10
C ALA A 170 1.93 6.79 15.26
N LEU A 171 2.22 5.85 14.34
CA LEU A 171 1.20 5.16 13.56
C LEU A 171 0.20 4.38 14.44
N GLN A 172 0.69 3.64 15.42
CA GLN A 172 -0.18 2.85 16.31
C GLN A 172 -1.17 3.69 17.12
N ASN A 173 -0.82 4.96 17.39
CA ASN A 173 -1.68 5.91 18.11
C ASN A 173 -2.67 6.66 17.21
N THR A 174 -2.63 6.49 15.89
CA THR A 174 -3.66 7.07 14.99
C THR A 174 -4.98 6.33 15.14
N ASP A 175 -6.06 6.99 14.70
CA ASP A 175 -7.38 6.40 14.72
C ASP A 175 -7.69 5.71 13.39
N ILE A 176 -8.21 4.51 13.46
CA ILE A 176 -8.79 3.80 12.32
C ILE A 176 -10.32 3.80 12.47
N LEU A 177 -10.99 4.28 11.45
CA LEU A 177 -12.45 4.29 11.38
C LEU A 177 -12.90 3.30 10.30
N HIS A 178 -13.70 2.31 10.68
CA HIS A 178 -14.10 1.27 9.74
C HIS A 178 -15.55 0.83 9.93
N PRO A 179 -16.26 0.40 8.85
CA PRO A 179 -17.55 -0.26 8.98
C PRO A 179 -17.43 -1.57 9.76
N LYS A 180 -18.39 -1.87 10.62
CA LYS A 180 -18.50 -3.18 11.28
C LYS A 180 -18.88 -4.28 10.28
N SER A 181 -19.57 -3.91 9.21
CA SER A 181 -20.03 -4.84 8.17
C SER A 181 -18.94 -5.17 7.17
N ALA A 182 -18.53 -6.43 7.07
CA ALA A 182 -17.62 -6.92 6.05
C ALA A 182 -18.17 -6.71 4.62
N THR A 183 -19.50 -6.74 4.45
CA THR A 183 -20.14 -6.45 3.15
C THR A 183 -19.95 -5.00 2.76
N GLU A 184 -20.04 -4.06 3.68
CA GLU A 184 -19.81 -2.63 3.44
C GLU A 184 -18.32 -2.38 3.14
N GLN A 185 -17.39 -2.97 3.91
CA GLN A 185 -15.96 -2.93 3.63
C GLN A 185 -15.65 -3.43 2.21
N ALA A 186 -16.22 -4.58 1.82
CA ALA A 186 -16.04 -5.15 0.49
C ALA A 186 -16.62 -4.24 -0.62
N ALA A 187 -17.76 -3.61 -0.38
CA ALA A 187 -18.35 -2.66 -1.33
C ALA A 187 -17.44 -1.44 -1.53
N ILE A 188 -16.87 -0.89 -0.46
CA ILE A 188 -15.92 0.23 -0.50
C ILE A 188 -14.66 -0.16 -1.28
N GLY A 189 -13.99 -1.26 -0.91
CA GLY A 189 -12.78 -1.73 -1.59
C GLY A 189 -13.02 -1.96 -3.09
N LYS A 190 -14.12 -2.63 -3.44
CA LYS A 190 -14.51 -2.89 -4.82
C LYS A 190 -14.81 -1.62 -5.62
N TYR A 191 -15.43 -0.64 -4.98
CA TYR A 191 -15.73 0.65 -5.62
C TYR A 191 -14.45 1.36 -6.05
N PHE A 192 -13.50 1.52 -5.14
CA PHE A 192 -12.22 2.17 -5.44
C PHE A 192 -11.37 1.38 -6.42
N SER A 193 -11.30 0.05 -6.30
CA SER A 193 -10.61 -0.80 -7.28
C SER A 193 -11.17 -0.64 -8.70
N ARG A 194 -12.50 -0.47 -8.84
CA ARG A 194 -13.10 -0.19 -10.15
C ARG A 194 -12.73 1.19 -10.68
N LEU A 195 -12.66 2.20 -9.83
CA LEU A 195 -12.21 3.54 -10.22
C LEU A 195 -10.76 3.50 -10.72
N ASP A 196 -9.86 2.81 -10.03
CA ASP A 196 -8.47 2.65 -10.46
C ASP A 196 -8.35 1.98 -11.83
N ASN A 197 -9.13 0.93 -12.06
CA ASN A 197 -9.19 0.27 -13.35
C ASN A 197 -9.66 1.22 -14.46
N LEU A 198 -10.71 2.01 -14.21
CA LEU A 198 -11.22 3.00 -15.18
C LEU A 198 -10.19 4.09 -15.48
N ILE A 199 -9.51 4.62 -14.46
CA ILE A 199 -8.45 5.61 -14.61
C ILE A 199 -7.31 5.04 -15.44
N THR A 200 -6.85 3.83 -15.11
CA THR A 200 -5.77 3.14 -15.83
C THR A 200 -6.12 2.91 -17.31
N LEU A 201 -7.35 2.46 -17.60
CA LEU A 201 -7.82 2.27 -18.98
C LEU A 201 -7.86 3.60 -19.74
N HIS A 202 -8.33 4.66 -19.11
CA HIS A 202 -8.39 6.00 -19.72
C HIS A 202 -6.99 6.55 -20.03
N GLN A 203 -6.04 6.37 -19.12
CA GLN A 203 -4.64 6.77 -19.31
C GLN A 203 -3.99 6.00 -20.46
N ARG A 204 -4.20 4.67 -20.55
CA ARG A 204 -3.68 3.84 -21.65
C ARG A 204 -4.26 4.29 -22.99
N LYS A 205 -5.56 4.58 -23.05
CA LYS A 205 -6.24 5.08 -24.26
C LYS A 205 -5.68 6.44 -24.69
N SER A 206 -5.50 7.36 -23.76
CA SER A 206 -4.91 8.68 -24.02
C SER A 206 -3.48 8.57 -24.56
N GLN A 207 -2.63 7.73 -23.94
CA GLN A 207 -1.27 7.50 -24.42
C GLN A 207 -1.22 6.86 -25.83
N TYR A 208 -2.15 5.97 -26.12
CA TYR A 208 -2.27 5.37 -27.46
C TYR A 208 -2.55 6.44 -28.52
N TYR A 209 -3.50 7.35 -28.29
CA TYR A 209 -3.81 8.44 -29.22
C TYR A 209 -2.62 9.41 -29.38
N ILE A 210 -1.95 9.79 -28.31
CA ILE A 210 -0.76 10.66 -28.37
C ILE A 210 0.34 10.00 -29.22
N ARG A 211 0.63 8.70 -29.03
CA ARG A 211 1.60 7.97 -29.81
C ARG A 211 1.22 7.89 -31.29
N ARG A 212 -0.04 7.71 -31.59
CA ARG A 212 -0.56 7.66 -32.96
C ARG A 212 -0.39 9.01 -33.67
N ILE A 213 -0.82 10.10 -33.04
CA ILE A 213 -0.66 11.46 -33.57
C ILE A 213 0.82 11.78 -33.84
N ARG A 214 1.72 11.45 -32.91
CA ARG A 214 3.16 11.67 -33.10
C ARG A 214 3.70 10.90 -34.33
N LYS A 215 3.26 9.67 -34.54
CA LYS A 215 3.67 8.91 -35.74
C LYS A 215 3.16 9.53 -37.03
N GLU A 216 1.94 9.99 -37.06
CA GLU A 216 1.32 10.64 -38.21
C GLU A 216 2.02 11.98 -38.54
N CYS A 217 2.40 12.78 -37.51
CA CYS A 217 3.14 14.03 -37.70
C CYS A 217 4.61 13.87 -38.13
N LEU A 218 5.23 12.70 -37.89
CA LEU A 218 6.60 12.42 -38.31
C LEU A 218 6.72 11.83 -39.71
N MET A 219 5.60 11.53 -40.36
CA MET A 219 5.54 11.00 -41.72
C MET A 219 5.19 12.09 -42.77
N ILE A 220 5.08 13.35 -42.36
CA ILE A 220 4.94 14.54 -43.19
C ILE A 220 6.27 15.29 -43.22
#